data_1f7356902cd66d7e832b83836b53a420
#
_entry.id   1f7356902cd66d7e832b83836b53a420
#
_cell.length_a   1.000
_cell.length_b   1.000
_cell.length_c   1.000
_cell.angle_alpha   90.00
_cell.angle_beta   90.00
_cell.angle_gamma   90.00
#
_symmetry.space_group_name_H-M   'P 1'
#
loop_
_entity.id
_entity.type
_entity.pdbx_description
1 polymer ?
#
loop_
_entity_poly.entity_id
_entity_poly.type
_entity_poly.pdbx_seq_one_letter_code
_entity_poly.pdbx_strand_id
1 'polypeptide(L)' 'MNSKIIHESSFIDENVEIGDGSKVWHFSHIQQNSKIGRNVVIGQNVNVGPNVKIGDECRLQNNVSIYEGVTLESGVF' A
#
# COMPACT_ATOMS: atom_id res chain seq x y z
N MET A 1 -2.78 18.98 2.05
CA MET A 1 -4.08 18.36 2.34
C MET A 1 -4.03 16.88 2.02
N ASN A 2 -4.58 16.07 2.87
CA ASN A 2 -4.56 14.62 2.69
C ASN A 2 -5.55 14.20 1.62
N SER A 3 -5.08 13.55 0.57
CA SER A 3 -5.91 13.17 -0.58
C SER A 3 -5.88 11.67 -0.86
N LYS A 4 -5.50 10.87 0.12
CA LYS A 4 -5.48 9.42 -0.09
C LYS A 4 -6.89 8.86 -0.10
N ILE A 5 -7.07 7.80 -0.87
CA ILE A 5 -8.35 7.08 -0.99
C ILE A 5 -8.11 5.64 -0.56
N ILE A 6 -8.85 5.19 0.44
CA ILE A 6 -8.78 3.81 0.90
C ILE A 6 -10.19 3.26 0.87
N HIS A 7 -10.40 2.24 0.03
CA HIS A 7 -11.74 1.64 -0.06
C HIS A 7 -12.09 0.97 1.27
N GLU A 8 -13.35 1.09 1.68
CA GLU A 8 -13.79 0.63 2.99
C GLU A 8 -13.65 -0.87 3.18
N SER A 9 -13.58 -1.65 2.10
CA SER A 9 -13.39 -3.10 2.20
C SER A 9 -11.96 -3.50 2.52
N SER A 10 -11.02 -2.56 2.49
CA SER A 10 -9.62 -2.88 2.73
C SER A 10 -9.28 -2.74 4.20
N PHE A 11 -8.35 -3.57 4.67
CA PHE A 11 -7.88 -3.54 6.05
C PHE A 11 -6.53 -2.87 6.14
N ILE A 12 -6.44 -1.86 6.99
CA ILE A 12 -5.18 -1.16 7.26
C ILE A 12 -4.89 -1.40 8.73
N ASP A 13 -3.81 -2.14 9.00
CA ASP A 13 -3.43 -2.47 10.36
C ASP A 13 -2.78 -1.28 11.06
N GLU A 14 -2.43 -1.45 12.34
CA GLU A 14 -1.87 -0.33 13.12
C GLU A 14 -0.49 0.07 12.64
N ASN A 15 -0.18 1.33 12.87
CA ASN A 15 1.11 1.94 12.53
C ASN A 15 1.45 1.90 11.05
N VAL A 16 0.44 1.85 10.20
CA VAL A 16 0.64 1.97 8.76
C VAL A 16 0.59 3.44 8.37
N GLU A 17 1.56 3.87 7.56
CA GLU A 17 1.59 5.22 7.01
C GLU A 17 1.32 5.14 5.52
N ILE A 18 0.42 6.00 5.04
CA ILE A 18 0.06 6.05 3.62
C ILE A 18 0.16 7.51 3.18
N GLY A 19 1.01 7.77 2.20
CA GLY A 19 1.24 9.12 1.71
C GLY A 19 0.09 9.67 0.89
N ASP A 20 0.11 10.98 0.70
CA ASP A 20 -0.93 11.69 -0.04
C ASP A 20 -1.01 11.21 -1.49
N GLY A 21 -2.21 11.21 -2.02
CA GLY A 21 -2.47 10.82 -3.40
C GLY A 21 -2.50 9.32 -3.63
N SER A 22 -2.19 8.52 -2.61
CA SER A 22 -2.21 7.06 -2.76
C SER A 22 -3.62 6.53 -2.75
N LYS A 23 -3.82 5.40 -3.43
CA LYS A 23 -5.13 4.77 -3.56
C LYS A 23 -5.01 3.30 -3.25
N VAL A 24 -5.91 2.83 -2.37
CA VAL A 24 -6.01 1.41 -2.03
C VAL A 24 -7.41 0.96 -2.43
N TRP A 25 -7.48 0.00 -3.33
CA TRP A 25 -8.75 -0.45 -3.87
C TRP A 25 -9.36 -1.56 -3.00
N HIS A 26 -10.18 -2.43 -3.59
CA HIS A 26 -11.04 -3.35 -2.83
C HIS A 26 -10.25 -4.51 -2.22
N PHE A 27 -10.63 -4.91 -1.02
CA PHE A 27 -10.21 -6.15 -0.37
C PHE A 27 -8.70 -6.32 -0.23
N SER A 28 -7.98 -5.22 -0.12
CA SER A 28 -6.55 -5.29 0.12
C SER A 28 -6.26 -5.21 1.61
N HIS A 29 -5.13 -5.77 2.02
CA HIS A 29 -4.73 -5.79 3.42
C HIS A 29 -3.31 -5.26 3.52
N ILE A 30 -3.12 -4.19 4.27
CA ILE A 30 -1.80 -3.63 4.53
C ILE A 30 -1.51 -3.86 6.00
N GLN A 31 -0.50 -4.68 6.26
CA GLN A 31 -0.20 -5.14 7.60
C GLN A 31 0.66 -4.14 8.36
N GLN A 32 0.79 -4.39 9.67
CA GLN A 32 1.33 -3.41 10.61
C GLN A 32 2.73 -2.93 10.25
N ASN A 33 2.99 -1.70 10.62
CA ASN A 33 4.28 -1.03 10.53
C ASN A 33 4.76 -0.81 9.10
N SER A 34 3.90 -0.99 8.10
CA SER A 34 4.28 -0.74 6.71
C SER A 34 4.16 0.74 6.37
N LYS A 35 4.99 1.18 5.45
CA LYS A 35 5.01 2.57 5.01
C LYS A 35 4.83 2.64 3.52
N ILE A 36 3.78 3.31 3.10
CA ILE A 36 3.41 3.48 1.71
C ILE A 36 3.68 4.93 1.35
N GLY A 37 4.40 5.16 0.28
CA GLY A 37 4.75 6.51 -0.15
C GLY A 37 3.57 7.26 -0.78
N ARG A 38 3.89 8.30 -1.54
CA ARG A 38 2.91 9.16 -2.19
C ARG A 38 2.55 8.61 -3.56
N ASN A 39 1.32 8.85 -3.97
CA ASN A 39 0.83 8.52 -5.32
C ASN A 39 1.03 7.05 -5.66
N VAL A 40 0.93 6.19 -4.66
CA VAL A 40 1.01 4.74 -4.84
C VAL A 40 -0.39 4.23 -5.15
N VAL A 41 -0.48 3.33 -6.13
CA VAL A 41 -1.76 2.68 -6.43
C VAL A 41 -1.65 1.22 -6.02
N ILE A 42 -2.52 0.81 -5.12
CA ILE A 42 -2.60 -0.58 -4.66
C ILE A 42 -3.92 -1.14 -5.18
N GLY A 43 -3.81 -2.12 -6.06
CA GLY A 43 -4.98 -2.73 -6.69
C GLY A 43 -5.81 -3.52 -5.71
N GLN A 44 -6.75 -4.31 -6.23
CA GLN A 44 -7.61 -5.11 -5.36
C GLN A 44 -6.97 -6.46 -5.04
N ASN A 45 -7.33 -7.01 -3.89
CA ASN A 45 -6.79 -8.29 -3.39
C ASN A 45 -5.26 -8.27 -3.26
N VAL A 46 -4.69 -7.15 -2.91
CA VAL A 46 -3.25 -7.04 -2.66
C VAL A 46 -3.01 -7.27 -1.18
N ASN A 47 -2.03 -8.09 -0.87
CA ASN A 47 -1.60 -8.29 0.52
C ASN A 47 -0.21 -7.71 0.68
N VAL A 48 -0.10 -6.69 1.52
CA VAL A 48 1.18 -6.09 1.89
C VAL A 48 1.53 -6.60 3.28
N GLY A 49 2.60 -7.35 3.37
CA GLY A 49 3.05 -7.93 4.64
C GLY A 49 3.50 -6.87 5.64
N PRO A 50 3.86 -7.27 6.87
CA PRO A 50 4.28 -6.30 7.87
C PRO A 50 5.68 -5.76 7.55
N ASN A 51 5.95 -4.56 8.04
CA ASN A 51 7.27 -3.93 7.93
C ASN A 51 7.74 -3.76 6.48
N VAL A 52 6.80 -3.56 5.55
CA VAL A 52 7.10 -3.32 4.14
C VAL A 52 7.24 -1.83 3.90
N LYS A 53 8.15 -1.45 3.02
CA LYS A 53 8.30 -0.05 2.59
C LYS A 53 8.06 0.01 1.10
N ILE A 54 7.15 0.87 0.69
CA ILE A 54 6.83 1.08 -0.72
C ILE A 54 7.10 2.55 -1.03
N GLY A 55 8.03 2.78 -1.95
CA GLY A 55 8.40 4.14 -2.35
C GLY A 55 7.31 4.83 -3.14
N ASP A 56 7.54 6.08 -3.47
CA ASP A 56 6.53 6.90 -4.15
C ASP A 56 6.25 6.36 -5.55
N GLU A 57 5.02 6.55 -5.99
CA GLU A 57 4.61 6.31 -7.38
C GLU A 57 4.74 4.86 -7.83
N CYS A 58 4.67 3.94 -6.90
CA CYS A 58 4.62 2.52 -7.23
C CYS A 58 3.19 2.11 -7.61
N ARG A 59 3.08 1.05 -8.41
CA ARG A 59 1.79 0.48 -8.77
C ARG A 59 1.81 -1.01 -8.52
N LEU A 60 0.95 -1.45 -7.62
CA LEU A 60 0.79 -2.86 -7.32
C LEU A 60 -0.47 -3.35 -8.02
N GLN A 61 -0.29 -4.29 -8.92
CA GLN A 61 -1.39 -4.86 -9.68
C GLN A 61 -2.29 -5.71 -8.78
N ASN A 62 -3.43 -6.12 -9.30
CA ASN A 62 -4.36 -6.94 -8.54
C ASN A 62 -3.76 -8.28 -8.16
N ASN A 63 -4.13 -8.79 -6.99
CA ASN A 63 -3.75 -10.12 -6.50
C ASN A 63 -2.25 -10.29 -6.25
N VAL A 64 -1.55 -9.21 -5.98
CA VAL A 64 -0.11 -9.26 -5.67
C VAL A 64 0.07 -9.42 -4.17
N SER A 65 1.08 -10.19 -3.77
CA SER A 65 1.49 -10.30 -2.38
C SER A 65 2.92 -9.78 -2.22
N ILE A 66 3.09 -8.88 -1.28
CA ILE A 66 4.40 -8.35 -0.90
C ILE A 66 4.73 -8.94 0.46
N TYR A 67 5.84 -9.65 0.55
CA TYR A 67 6.20 -10.36 1.77
C TYR A 67 6.83 -9.42 2.81
N GLU A 68 6.84 -9.89 4.04
CA GLU A 68 7.37 -9.13 5.17
C GLU A 68 8.77 -8.57 4.88
N GLY A 69 8.97 -7.32 5.26
CA GLY A 69 10.29 -6.68 5.21
C GLY A 69 10.76 -6.25 3.83
N VAL A 70 9.97 -6.49 2.78
CA VAL A 70 10.35 -6.09 1.42
C VAL A 70 10.32 -4.58 1.30
N THR A 71 11.29 -4.03 0.57
CA THR A 71 11.31 -2.63 0.20
C THR A 71 11.20 -2.49 -1.31
N LEU A 72 10.19 -1.77 -1.76
CA LEU A 72 10.06 -1.38 -3.17
C LEU A 72 10.49 0.06 -3.31
N GLU A 73 11.40 0.32 -4.23
CA GLU A 73 11.85 1.68 -4.48
C GLU A 73 10.83 2.43 -5.30
N SER A 74 10.99 3.75 -5.39
CA SER A 74 10.03 4.57 -6.12
C SER A 74 9.91 4.13 -7.58
N GLY A 75 8.69 4.22 -8.10
CA GLY A 75 8.44 3.96 -9.51
C GLY A 75 8.37 2.50 -9.90
N VAL A 76 8.26 1.58 -8.97
CA VAL A 76 8.11 0.16 -9.29
C VAL A 76 6.66 -0.11 -9.72
N PHE A 77 6.50 -0.82 -10.82
CA PHE A 77 5.20 -1.13 -11.37
C PHE A 77 4.97 -2.64 -11.44
#